data_e76859dfaac573a4de2afb2d83121f2e
#
_entry.id   e76859dfaac573a4de2afb2d83121f2e
#
_cell.length_a   1.000
_cell.length_b   1.000
_cell.length_c   1.000
_cell.angle_alpha   90.00
_cell.angle_beta   90.00
_cell.angle_gamma   90.00
#
_symmetry.space_group_name_H-M   'P 1'
#
loop_
_entity.id
_entity.type
_entity.pdbx_description
1 polymer ?
#
loop_
_entity_poly.entity_id
_entity_poly.type
_entity_poly.pdbx_seq_one_letter_code
_entity_poly.pdbx_strand_id
1 'polypeptide(L)'
;MSSNNTITIDYVAFVWDTKTVPEAINELGLSSSTWTMRAGHYPYAHIQRAGNISIAYDNYDERGVFVTLTSQGCREFENNSSIGWTDLFGIIRGGEGHMTRLDIAFDDRTGVLDMQRMKHDRDVANYRSLLSYTAEHRSHKENIMGMSLYFGAKGSNTNIRIYDKDAEQGGLGTHWIRVELQLRDTYADTVVKSGLSIPHIFSSVLKKYLVFLQPQPTDSNKCRWPVAPYWNTLLEGAQTLTLSCHKDTRSDGQSRITNLQNVLRSFARDNGWVSTADIVCKTAHNDGYPLRMVRSEHGVSA
;
A
#
# COMPACT_ATOMS: atom_id res chain seq x y z
N MET A 1 -0.70 12.52 -21.76
CA MET A 1 -0.01 12.54 -20.43
C MET A 1 1.07 11.49 -20.50
N SER A 2 2.32 11.87 -20.27
CA SER A 2 3.43 10.90 -20.27
C SER A 2 3.21 9.91 -19.11
N SER A 3 3.00 8.64 -19.44
CA SER A 3 2.85 7.56 -18.46
C SER A 3 4.24 7.14 -18.00
N ASN A 4 4.77 7.80 -16.98
CA ASN A 4 6.05 7.43 -16.42
C ASN A 4 5.87 6.39 -15.32
N ASN A 5 6.81 5.44 -15.24
CA ASN A 5 6.91 4.52 -14.13
C ASN A 5 7.15 5.29 -12.84
N THR A 6 6.60 4.78 -11.73
CA THR A 6 6.76 5.41 -10.41
C THR A 6 7.14 4.40 -9.35
N ILE A 7 7.84 4.87 -8.32
CA ILE A 7 8.11 4.11 -7.11
C ILE A 7 7.59 4.87 -5.89
N THR A 8 6.87 4.18 -5.01
CA THR A 8 6.17 4.79 -3.87
C THR A 8 6.29 3.92 -2.64
N ILE A 9 6.16 4.52 -1.47
CA ILE A 9 5.94 3.79 -0.22
C ILE A 9 4.46 3.53 -0.09
N ASP A 10 4.05 2.27 0.12
CA ASP A 10 2.64 1.87 0.16
C ASP A 10 2.17 1.43 1.55
N TYR A 11 3.08 1.14 2.47
CA TYR A 11 2.79 0.86 3.86
C TYR A 11 4.03 1.07 4.72
N VAL A 12 3.84 1.68 5.88
CA VAL A 12 4.90 1.84 6.90
C VAL A 12 4.33 1.48 8.27
N ALA A 13 5.07 0.66 9.01
CA ALA A 13 4.81 0.48 10.44
C ALA A 13 6.12 0.36 11.20
N PHE A 14 6.17 0.97 12.38
CA PHE A 14 7.35 1.01 13.24
C PHE A 14 6.96 1.26 14.69
N VAL A 15 7.86 0.98 15.59
CA VAL A 15 7.73 1.31 17.01
C VAL A 15 8.73 2.39 17.35
N TRP A 16 8.33 3.39 18.12
CA TRP A 16 9.22 4.24 18.90
C TRP A 16 9.21 3.75 20.35
N ASP A 17 10.34 3.25 20.80
CA ASP A 17 10.43 2.52 22.07
C ASP A 17 10.27 3.42 23.30
N THR A 18 10.60 4.72 23.17
CA THR A 18 10.67 5.65 24.30
C THR A 18 9.74 6.87 24.17
N LYS A 19 9.11 7.08 23.01
CA LYS A 19 8.29 8.26 22.77
C LYS A 19 6.87 8.11 23.33
N THR A 20 6.34 9.22 23.79
CA THR A 20 4.91 9.39 24.08
C THR A 20 4.11 9.67 22.80
N VAL A 21 2.79 9.53 22.87
CA VAL A 21 1.92 9.82 21.71
C VAL A 21 2.04 11.27 21.22
N PRO A 22 2.06 12.31 22.07
CA PRO A 22 2.28 13.69 21.61
C PRO A 22 3.62 13.88 20.91
N GLU A 23 4.70 13.28 21.43
CA GLU A 23 6.02 13.33 20.81
C GLU A 23 6.01 12.64 19.44
N ALA A 24 5.37 11.47 19.34
CA ALA A 24 5.23 10.74 18.09
C ALA A 24 4.46 11.54 17.03
N ILE A 25 3.39 12.24 17.41
CA ILE A 25 2.64 13.12 16.50
C ILE A 25 3.53 14.28 16.01
N ASN A 26 4.32 14.87 16.91
CA ASN A 26 5.24 15.95 16.56
C ASN A 26 6.35 15.47 15.62
N GLU A 27 6.96 14.31 15.90
CA GLU A 27 7.99 13.70 15.05
C GLU A 27 7.47 13.30 13.67
N LEU A 28 6.20 12.93 13.57
CA LEU A 28 5.53 12.72 12.28
C LEU A 28 5.30 14.04 11.53
N GLY A 29 5.57 15.19 12.12
CA GLY A 29 5.31 16.50 11.52
C GLY A 29 3.83 16.76 11.24
N LEU A 30 2.92 16.14 12.01
CA LEU A 30 1.47 16.23 11.82
C LEU A 30 0.82 17.13 12.87
N SER A 31 -0.31 17.75 12.51
CA SER A 31 -1.08 18.57 13.46
C SER A 31 -1.75 17.70 14.52
N SER A 32 -1.68 18.13 15.78
CA SER A 32 -2.35 17.47 16.91
C SER A 32 -3.88 17.60 16.91
N SER A 33 -4.44 18.53 16.14
CA SER A 33 -5.87 18.87 16.19
C SER A 33 -6.81 17.86 15.52
N THR A 34 -6.27 16.91 14.74
CA THR A 34 -7.06 15.97 13.92
C THR A 34 -7.15 14.57 14.49
N TRP A 35 -6.52 14.30 15.63
CA TRP A 35 -6.45 12.96 16.21
C TRP A 35 -7.66 12.64 17.09
N THR A 36 -8.20 11.43 16.91
CA THR A 36 -9.31 10.91 17.70
C THR A 36 -8.90 9.64 18.43
N MET A 37 -9.26 9.54 19.72
CA MET A 37 -8.99 8.36 20.52
C MET A 37 -10.04 7.27 20.25
N ARG A 38 -9.59 6.02 20.19
CA ARG A 38 -10.44 4.83 20.09
C ARG A 38 -9.92 3.74 21.00
N ALA A 39 -10.79 2.78 21.33
CA ALA A 39 -10.36 1.53 21.97
C ALA A 39 -9.36 0.81 21.04
N GLY A 40 -8.29 0.31 21.61
CA GLY A 40 -7.30 -0.50 20.92
C GLY A 40 -7.74 -1.95 20.80
N HIS A 41 -6.83 -2.76 20.32
CA HIS A 41 -6.91 -4.22 20.30
C HIS A 41 -5.54 -4.80 20.65
N TYR A 42 -5.55 -5.98 21.24
CA TYR A 42 -4.31 -6.63 21.64
C TYR A 42 -3.20 -6.52 20.56
N PRO A 43 -1.97 -6.17 20.93
CA PRO A 43 -1.45 -6.00 22.28
C PRO A 43 -1.59 -4.60 22.90
N TYR A 44 -2.18 -3.61 22.23
CA TYR A 44 -2.30 -2.24 22.70
C TYR A 44 -3.75 -1.90 23.10
N ALA A 45 -3.94 -1.28 24.28
CA ALA A 45 -5.26 -0.93 24.79
C ALA A 45 -5.88 0.31 24.11
N HIS A 46 -5.06 1.21 23.58
CA HIS A 46 -5.49 2.49 23.06
C HIS A 46 -4.96 2.73 21.64
N ILE A 47 -5.74 3.42 20.82
CA ILE A 47 -5.34 3.88 19.49
C ILE A 47 -5.73 5.35 19.34
N GLN A 48 -4.80 6.21 18.94
CA GLN A 48 -5.09 7.50 18.35
C GLN A 48 -5.03 7.40 16.83
N ARG A 49 -5.99 8.00 16.14
CA ARG A 49 -6.10 7.94 14.70
C ARG A 49 -6.38 9.31 14.08
N ALA A 50 -5.63 9.64 13.02
CA ALA A 50 -5.90 10.73 12.11
C ALA A 50 -6.01 10.17 10.70
N GLY A 51 -7.23 10.10 10.15
CA GLY A 51 -7.48 9.45 8.86
C GLY A 51 -7.04 7.99 8.84
N ASN A 52 -6.05 7.67 8.00
CA ASN A 52 -5.48 6.35 7.82
C ASN A 52 -4.10 6.17 8.50
N ILE A 53 -3.71 7.12 9.33
CA ILE A 53 -2.54 7.05 10.21
C ILE A 53 -3.02 6.72 11.62
N SER A 54 -2.35 5.78 12.27
CA SER A 54 -2.69 5.39 13.64
C SER A 54 -1.46 5.23 14.53
N ILE A 55 -1.62 5.55 15.81
CA ILE A 55 -0.65 5.37 16.88
C ILE A 55 -1.33 4.54 17.96
N ALA A 56 -0.86 3.30 18.15
CA ALA A 56 -1.32 2.40 19.19
C ALA A 56 -0.36 2.45 20.38
N TYR A 57 -0.90 2.42 21.60
CA TYR A 57 -0.12 2.57 22.83
C TYR A 57 -0.83 2.01 24.05
N ASP A 58 -0.10 1.89 25.15
CA ASP A 58 -0.62 1.58 26.48
C ASP A 58 -0.22 2.66 27.49
N ASN A 59 -1.01 2.82 28.55
CA ASN A 59 -0.76 3.85 29.56
C ASN A 59 0.44 3.55 30.47
N TYR A 60 0.82 2.28 30.60
CA TYR A 60 1.80 1.79 31.58
C TYR A 60 2.77 0.75 31.02
N ASP A 61 2.90 0.68 29.70
CA ASP A 61 3.73 -0.34 29.05
C ASP A 61 5.02 0.26 28.49
N GLU A 62 6.13 -0.44 28.70
CA GLU A 62 7.45 -0.12 28.15
C GLU A 62 7.58 -0.47 26.66
N ARG A 63 6.49 -0.91 26.00
CA ARG A 63 6.47 -1.27 24.56
C ARG A 63 6.56 -0.07 23.61
N GLY A 64 6.54 1.14 24.16
CA GLY A 64 6.53 2.35 23.35
C GLY A 64 5.23 2.57 22.55
N VAL A 65 5.32 3.32 21.46
CA VAL A 65 4.18 3.65 20.60
C VAL A 65 4.35 3.00 19.23
N PHE A 66 3.33 2.27 18.81
CA PHE A 66 3.29 1.60 17.51
C PHE A 66 2.58 2.46 16.48
N VAL A 67 3.32 2.94 15.50
CA VAL A 67 2.83 3.80 14.42
C VAL A 67 2.53 2.97 13.17
N THR A 68 1.39 3.24 12.55
CA THR A 68 1.00 2.59 11.29
C THR A 68 0.47 3.61 10.30
N LEU A 69 1.04 3.61 9.10
CA LEU A 69 0.57 4.34 7.93
C LEU A 69 0.17 3.31 6.86
N THR A 70 -1.13 3.16 6.63
CA THR A 70 -1.62 2.30 5.54
C THR A 70 -1.36 2.99 4.19
N SER A 71 -1.68 2.35 3.06
CA SER A 71 -1.51 2.93 1.72
C SER A 71 -2.06 4.37 1.63
N GLN A 72 -3.29 4.60 2.10
CA GLN A 72 -3.86 5.96 2.18
C GLN A 72 -3.17 6.81 3.25
N GLY A 73 -2.78 6.22 4.37
CA GLY A 73 -2.03 6.91 5.41
C GLY A 73 -0.67 7.41 4.93
N CYS A 74 0.00 6.68 4.04
CA CYS A 74 1.21 7.15 3.37
C CYS A 74 0.95 8.39 2.51
N ARG A 75 -0.18 8.41 1.77
CA ARG A 75 -0.60 9.60 0.99
C ARG A 75 -0.95 10.78 1.89
N GLU A 76 -1.66 10.53 2.99
CA GLU A 76 -2.00 11.53 4.00
C GLU A 76 -0.73 12.12 4.66
N PHE A 77 0.25 11.29 4.97
CA PHE A 77 1.55 11.74 5.47
C PHE A 77 2.27 12.64 4.45
N GLU A 78 2.38 12.22 3.20
CA GLU A 78 3.02 12.99 2.14
C GLU A 78 2.35 14.35 1.90
N ASN A 79 1.02 14.44 2.10
CA ASN A 79 0.26 15.66 1.89
C ASN A 79 0.25 16.61 3.09
N ASN A 80 0.26 16.08 4.32
CA ASN A 80 -0.05 16.87 5.52
C ASN A 80 1.14 17.00 6.49
N SER A 81 2.18 16.17 6.33
CA SER A 81 3.36 16.23 7.18
C SER A 81 4.28 17.38 6.78
N SER A 82 4.91 18.00 7.76
CA SER A 82 5.97 19.01 7.56
C SER A 82 7.33 18.40 7.25
N ILE A 83 7.49 17.06 7.40
CA ILE A 83 8.70 16.31 7.07
C ILE A 83 8.47 15.32 5.93
N GLY A 84 9.57 14.89 5.29
CA GLY A 84 9.53 13.86 4.24
C GLY A 84 9.90 12.46 4.73
N TRP A 85 9.81 11.47 3.84
CA TRP A 85 10.22 10.09 4.15
C TRP A 85 11.68 9.97 4.58
N THR A 86 12.57 10.75 3.96
CA THR A 86 14.00 10.76 4.30
C THR A 86 14.23 11.17 5.75
N ASP A 87 13.49 12.20 6.19
CA ASP A 87 13.58 12.72 7.57
C ASP A 87 13.01 11.69 8.54
N LEU A 88 11.82 11.15 8.27
CA LEU A 88 11.20 10.12 9.11
C LEU A 88 12.11 8.89 9.28
N PHE A 89 12.67 8.37 8.19
CA PHE A 89 13.60 7.25 8.27
C PHE A 89 14.94 7.64 8.94
N GLY A 90 15.34 8.91 8.84
CA GLY A 90 16.46 9.47 9.57
C GLY A 90 16.24 9.42 11.09
N ILE A 91 15.09 9.83 11.56
CA ILE A 91 14.67 9.78 12.97
C ILE A 91 14.69 8.32 13.47
N ILE A 92 14.06 7.40 12.72
CA ILE A 92 14.05 5.98 13.09
C ILE A 92 15.46 5.39 13.15
N ARG A 93 16.35 5.74 12.21
CA ARG A 93 17.76 5.32 12.23
C ARG A 93 18.55 5.87 13.42
N GLY A 94 18.16 7.04 13.93
CA GLY A 94 18.81 7.69 15.07
C GLY A 94 18.76 6.90 16.39
N GLY A 95 18.09 5.74 16.41
CA GLY A 95 18.16 4.77 17.51
C GLY A 95 16.97 4.80 18.47
N GLU A 96 15.95 5.61 18.21
CA GLU A 96 14.79 5.72 19.10
C GLU A 96 13.62 4.80 18.67
N GLY A 97 13.81 3.94 17.65
CA GLY A 97 12.78 3.06 17.15
C GLY A 97 13.27 1.98 16.20
N HIS A 98 12.34 1.13 15.80
CA HIS A 98 12.60 0.06 14.85
C HIS A 98 11.41 -0.17 13.92
N MET A 99 11.73 -0.52 12.66
CA MET A 99 10.70 -0.84 11.66
C MET A 99 10.11 -2.21 11.91
N THR A 100 8.80 -2.33 11.77
CA THR A 100 8.08 -3.61 11.78
C THR A 100 7.54 -3.98 10.41
N ARG A 101 7.30 -3.00 9.52
CA ARG A 101 6.87 -3.25 8.14
C ARG A 101 7.17 -2.06 7.24
N LEU A 102 7.64 -2.37 6.02
CA LEU A 102 7.79 -1.44 4.92
C LEU A 102 7.32 -2.09 3.63
N ASP A 103 6.32 -1.52 2.97
CA ASP A 103 5.90 -1.92 1.65
C ASP A 103 6.30 -0.85 0.63
N ILE A 104 7.01 -1.28 -0.41
CA ILE A 104 7.46 -0.42 -1.51
C ILE A 104 6.78 -0.91 -2.78
N ALA A 105 6.14 -0.02 -3.52
CA ALA A 105 5.44 -0.32 -4.75
C ALA A 105 6.11 0.35 -5.95
N PHE A 106 6.33 -0.42 -7.01
CA PHE A 106 6.71 0.05 -8.32
C PHE A 106 5.52 -0.11 -9.28
N ASP A 107 5.15 0.97 -9.94
CA ASP A 107 4.07 1.00 -10.92
C ASP A 107 4.65 1.06 -12.33
N ASP A 108 4.47 -0.01 -13.10
CA ASP A 108 4.72 0.01 -14.54
C ASP A 108 3.51 0.59 -15.28
N ARG A 109 3.73 1.74 -15.90
CA ARG A 109 2.77 2.44 -16.76
C ARG A 109 3.20 2.46 -18.22
N THR A 110 4.36 1.89 -18.52
CA THR A 110 5.00 1.97 -19.84
C THR A 110 4.85 0.70 -20.66
N GLY A 111 4.33 -0.39 -20.08
CA GLY A 111 4.12 -1.64 -20.79
C GLY A 111 5.35 -2.55 -20.83
N VAL A 112 6.31 -2.36 -19.91
CA VAL A 112 7.49 -3.22 -19.80
C VAL A 112 7.11 -4.58 -19.24
N LEU A 113 6.18 -4.61 -18.28
CA LEU A 113 5.70 -5.84 -17.65
C LEU A 113 4.46 -6.36 -18.37
N ASP A 114 4.34 -7.69 -18.43
CA ASP A 114 3.18 -8.40 -18.95
C ASP A 114 2.77 -9.52 -17.98
N MET A 115 1.55 -9.44 -17.45
CA MET A 115 1.05 -10.39 -16.45
C MET A 115 0.95 -11.81 -16.99
N GLN A 116 0.57 -11.98 -18.27
CA GLN A 116 0.44 -13.33 -18.87
C GLN A 116 1.81 -13.96 -19.08
N ARG A 117 2.78 -13.16 -19.52
CA ARG A 117 4.17 -13.60 -19.66
C ARG A 117 4.76 -13.98 -18.31
N MET A 118 4.63 -13.14 -17.28
CA MET A 118 5.15 -13.43 -15.94
C MET A 118 4.48 -14.66 -15.32
N LYS A 119 3.17 -14.83 -15.55
CA LYS A 119 2.45 -16.05 -15.17
C LYS A 119 3.04 -17.28 -15.87
N HIS A 120 3.21 -17.22 -17.20
CA HIS A 120 3.81 -18.32 -17.95
C HIS A 120 5.21 -18.66 -17.44
N ASP A 121 6.08 -17.65 -17.29
CA ASP A 121 7.45 -17.84 -16.80
C ASP A 121 7.48 -18.46 -15.39
N ARG A 122 6.52 -18.10 -14.52
CA ARG A 122 6.34 -18.75 -13.22
C ARG A 122 5.93 -20.22 -13.38
N ASP A 123 4.93 -20.51 -14.22
CA ASP A 123 4.34 -21.85 -14.36
C ASP A 123 5.34 -22.85 -14.93
N VAL A 124 6.24 -22.41 -15.82
CA VAL A 124 7.32 -23.25 -16.37
C VAL A 124 8.64 -23.11 -15.60
N ALA A 125 8.61 -22.44 -14.44
CA ALA A 125 9.76 -22.20 -13.57
C ALA A 125 10.95 -21.50 -14.28
N ASN A 126 10.68 -20.52 -15.13
CA ASN A 126 11.68 -19.62 -15.74
C ASN A 126 12.01 -18.46 -14.82
N TYR A 127 12.30 -18.75 -13.56
CA TYR A 127 12.70 -17.76 -12.57
C TYR A 127 13.62 -18.39 -11.52
N ARG A 128 14.35 -17.54 -10.80
CA ARG A 128 15.05 -17.88 -9.56
C ARG A 128 14.41 -17.10 -8.42
N SER A 129 14.20 -17.78 -7.31
CA SER A 129 13.69 -17.14 -6.10
C SER A 129 14.31 -17.79 -4.86
N LEU A 130 14.61 -16.96 -3.86
CA LEU A 130 14.91 -17.41 -2.50
C LEU A 130 13.64 -17.65 -1.68
N LEU A 131 12.47 -17.32 -2.25
CA LEU A 131 11.16 -17.50 -1.62
C LEU A 131 10.59 -18.84 -2.08
N SER A 132 10.37 -19.75 -1.13
CA SER A 132 9.97 -21.14 -1.40
C SER A 132 8.49 -21.32 -1.76
N TYR A 133 7.67 -20.27 -1.56
CA TYR A 133 6.23 -20.33 -1.81
C TYR A 133 5.84 -19.41 -2.95
N THR A 134 5.00 -19.90 -3.86
CA THR A 134 4.36 -19.09 -4.90
C THR A 134 2.87 -19.40 -4.97
N ALA A 135 2.07 -18.40 -5.27
CA ALA A 135 0.63 -18.55 -5.47
C ALA A 135 0.13 -17.62 -6.58
N GLU A 136 -1.00 -17.99 -7.15
CA GLU A 136 -1.80 -17.14 -8.03
C GLU A 136 -3.15 -16.90 -7.39
N HIS A 137 -3.61 -15.66 -7.45
CA HIS A 137 -4.97 -15.31 -7.09
C HIS A 137 -5.64 -14.60 -8.26
N ARG A 138 -6.85 -15.00 -8.58
CA ARG A 138 -7.71 -14.32 -9.54
C ARG A 138 -8.86 -13.69 -8.81
N SER A 139 -9.07 -12.41 -9.02
CA SER A 139 -10.23 -11.70 -8.55
C SER A 139 -11.18 -11.44 -9.71
N HIS A 140 -12.46 -11.58 -9.47
CA HIS A 140 -13.51 -11.22 -10.41
C HIS A 140 -14.43 -10.21 -9.71
N LYS A 141 -14.41 -8.98 -10.18
CA LYS A 141 -15.24 -7.92 -9.62
C LYS A 141 -15.87 -7.14 -10.78
N GLU A 142 -17.21 -7.07 -10.80
CA GLU A 142 -17.96 -6.27 -11.77
C GLU A 142 -17.54 -6.54 -13.24
N ASN A 143 -17.36 -7.82 -13.62
CA ASN A 143 -16.87 -8.29 -14.93
C ASN A 143 -15.40 -7.98 -15.25
N ILE A 144 -14.62 -7.50 -14.28
CA ILE A 144 -13.20 -7.25 -14.44
C ILE A 144 -12.44 -8.41 -13.81
N MET A 145 -11.58 -9.06 -14.60
CA MET A 145 -10.70 -10.14 -14.12
C MET A 145 -9.33 -9.57 -13.78
N GLY A 146 -9.01 -9.53 -12.48
CA GLY A 146 -7.67 -9.21 -12.01
C GLY A 146 -6.86 -10.46 -11.70
N MET A 147 -5.56 -10.41 -11.93
CA MET A 147 -4.60 -11.46 -11.59
C MET A 147 -3.52 -10.92 -10.66
N SER A 148 -3.17 -11.73 -9.65
CA SER A 148 -2.05 -11.44 -8.75
C SER A 148 -1.15 -12.67 -8.64
N LEU A 149 0.15 -12.46 -8.74
CA LEU A 149 1.19 -13.46 -8.49
C LEU A 149 1.87 -13.13 -7.17
N TYR A 150 2.04 -14.14 -6.33
CA TYR A 150 2.67 -14.01 -5.02
C TYR A 150 3.94 -14.86 -4.97
N PHE A 151 4.99 -14.30 -4.41
CA PHE A 151 6.24 -14.96 -4.08
C PHE A 151 6.56 -14.70 -2.61
N GLY A 152 6.71 -15.76 -1.82
CA GLY A 152 6.82 -15.71 -0.36
C GLY A 152 5.51 -16.05 0.35
N ALA A 153 5.60 -16.77 1.46
CA ALA A 153 4.45 -17.13 2.28
C ALA A 153 3.89 -15.92 3.01
N LYS A 154 2.58 -15.93 3.28
CA LYS A 154 1.94 -14.91 4.11
C LYS A 154 2.60 -14.87 5.49
N GLY A 155 3.09 -13.70 5.90
CA GLY A 155 3.79 -13.53 7.18
C GLY A 155 5.30 -13.77 7.13
N SER A 156 5.88 -14.11 5.96
CA SER A 156 7.34 -14.13 5.83
C SER A 156 7.92 -12.71 5.89
N ASN A 157 9.21 -12.61 6.27
CA ASN A 157 9.91 -11.32 6.38
C ASN A 157 10.07 -10.62 5.02
N THR A 158 9.90 -11.34 3.92
CA THR A 158 9.88 -10.81 2.56
C THR A 158 8.77 -11.46 1.78
N ASN A 159 7.93 -10.66 1.15
CA ASN A 159 6.90 -11.09 0.22
C ASN A 159 6.89 -10.17 -0.99
N ILE A 160 6.72 -10.73 -2.18
CA ILE A 160 6.61 -9.98 -3.43
C ILE A 160 5.26 -10.31 -4.05
N ARG A 161 4.51 -9.28 -4.37
CA ARG A 161 3.23 -9.36 -5.07
C ARG A 161 3.32 -8.61 -6.39
N ILE A 162 2.91 -9.26 -7.47
CA ILE A 162 2.82 -8.63 -8.80
C ILE A 162 1.36 -8.75 -9.25
N TYR A 163 0.74 -7.64 -9.62
CA TYR A 163 -0.68 -7.66 -9.95
C TYR A 163 -1.11 -6.57 -10.92
N ASP A 164 -2.23 -6.85 -11.59
CA ASP A 164 -2.93 -5.91 -12.43
C ASP A 164 -3.62 -4.85 -11.55
N LYS A 165 -2.98 -3.68 -11.44
CA LYS A 165 -3.46 -2.57 -10.65
C LYS A 165 -4.61 -1.83 -11.33
N ASP A 166 -4.67 -1.84 -12.66
CA ASP A 166 -5.79 -1.28 -13.40
C ASP A 166 -7.09 -2.05 -13.09
N ALA A 167 -7.04 -3.37 -13.13
CA ALA A 167 -8.17 -4.22 -12.75
C ALA A 167 -8.59 -4.01 -11.29
N GLU A 168 -7.65 -3.85 -10.36
CA GLU A 168 -7.94 -3.53 -8.96
C GLU A 168 -8.67 -2.19 -8.81
N GLN A 169 -8.34 -1.20 -9.65
CA GLN A 169 -8.94 0.14 -9.64
C GLN A 169 -10.24 0.25 -10.45
N GLY A 170 -10.77 -0.84 -10.95
CA GLY A 170 -12.04 -0.87 -11.67
C GLY A 170 -11.92 -0.92 -13.19
N GLY A 171 -10.71 -1.21 -13.73
CA GLY A 171 -10.49 -1.46 -15.16
C GLY A 171 -10.67 -0.21 -16.01
N LEU A 172 -9.79 0.77 -15.86
CA LEU A 172 -9.82 2.01 -16.64
C LEU A 172 -9.32 1.80 -18.09
N GLY A 173 -8.88 0.57 -18.44
CA GLY A 173 -8.33 0.24 -19.75
C GLY A 173 -6.92 0.80 -19.97
N THR A 174 -6.18 1.05 -18.89
CA THR A 174 -4.82 1.55 -18.95
C THR A 174 -3.83 0.44 -18.62
N HIS A 175 -2.61 0.52 -19.15
CA HIS A 175 -1.55 -0.37 -18.69
C HIS A 175 -1.12 0.07 -17.28
N TRP A 176 -1.34 -0.78 -16.28
CA TRP A 176 -0.91 -0.53 -14.92
C TRP A 176 -0.65 -1.85 -14.17
N ILE A 177 0.60 -2.27 -14.19
CA ILE A 177 1.04 -3.42 -13.41
C ILE A 177 1.86 -2.92 -12.22
N ARG A 178 1.53 -3.41 -11.03
CA ARG A 178 2.25 -3.08 -9.81
C ARG A 178 3.09 -4.26 -9.33
N VAL A 179 4.34 -3.97 -9.00
CA VAL A 179 5.22 -4.86 -8.25
C VAL A 179 5.35 -4.29 -6.84
N GLU A 180 4.86 -5.01 -5.85
CA GLU A 180 4.86 -4.63 -4.45
C GLU A 180 5.82 -5.52 -3.66
N LEU A 181 6.75 -4.89 -3.00
CA LEU A 181 7.72 -5.52 -2.12
C LEU A 181 7.33 -5.25 -0.68
N GLN A 182 6.97 -6.29 0.05
CA GLN A 182 6.68 -6.22 1.48
C GLN A 182 7.85 -6.74 2.28
N LEU A 183 8.36 -5.91 3.18
CA LEU A 183 9.42 -6.24 4.13
C LEU A 183 8.86 -6.17 5.55
N ARG A 184 9.26 -7.11 6.41
CA ARG A 184 8.76 -7.20 7.78
C ARG A 184 9.89 -7.33 8.79
N ASP A 185 9.58 -6.94 10.03
CA ASP A 185 10.36 -7.15 11.22
C ASP A 185 11.84 -6.76 11.04
N THR A 186 12.74 -7.57 11.51
CA THR A 186 14.19 -7.33 11.44
C THR A 186 14.69 -6.98 10.03
N TYR A 187 14.05 -7.52 8.99
CA TYR A 187 14.49 -7.20 7.63
C TYR A 187 14.04 -5.81 7.18
N ALA A 188 12.82 -5.39 7.50
CA ALA A 188 12.38 -4.01 7.28
C ALA A 188 13.29 -3.01 8.03
N ASP A 189 13.60 -3.32 9.28
CA ASP A 189 14.48 -2.50 10.11
C ASP A 189 15.91 -2.40 9.55
N THR A 190 16.48 -3.54 9.14
CA THR A 190 17.84 -3.59 8.56
C THR A 190 17.94 -2.74 7.28
N VAL A 191 16.95 -2.84 6.38
CA VAL A 191 17.02 -2.08 5.11
C VAL A 191 16.85 -0.58 5.32
N VAL A 192 16.01 -0.15 6.26
CA VAL A 192 15.87 1.27 6.61
C VAL A 192 17.13 1.78 7.31
N LYS A 193 17.70 1.01 8.22
CA LYS A 193 18.96 1.34 8.91
C LYS A 193 20.17 1.38 7.97
N SER A 194 20.12 0.72 6.82
CA SER A 194 21.19 0.81 5.81
C SER A 194 21.42 2.22 5.25
N GLY A 195 20.44 3.09 5.33
CA GLY A 195 20.48 4.45 4.78
C GLY A 195 20.43 4.52 3.25
N LEU A 196 20.21 3.40 2.57
CA LEU A 196 20.05 3.38 1.12
C LEU A 196 18.73 4.05 0.70
N SER A 197 18.67 4.60 -0.50
CA SER A 197 17.44 5.15 -1.04
C SER A 197 16.39 4.06 -1.28
N ILE A 198 15.12 4.40 -1.20
CA ILE A 198 14.01 3.46 -1.40
C ILE A 198 14.07 2.77 -2.80
N PRO A 199 14.35 3.47 -3.91
CA PRO A 199 14.55 2.83 -5.19
C PRO A 199 15.69 1.80 -5.21
N HIS A 200 16.78 2.11 -4.52
CA HIS A 200 17.92 1.19 -4.43
C HIS A 200 17.59 -0.04 -3.56
N ILE A 201 16.89 0.14 -2.44
CA ILE A 201 16.38 -0.96 -1.60
C ILE A 201 15.48 -1.86 -2.44
N PHE A 202 14.49 -1.29 -3.13
CA PHE A 202 13.53 -2.03 -3.95
C PHE A 202 14.24 -2.92 -4.98
N SER A 203 15.09 -2.33 -5.79
CA SER A 203 15.80 -3.03 -6.87
C SER A 203 16.76 -4.10 -6.33
N SER A 204 17.51 -3.81 -5.26
CA SER A 204 18.47 -4.74 -4.64
C SER A 204 17.76 -5.94 -4.01
N VAL A 205 16.64 -5.71 -3.33
CA VAL A 205 15.87 -6.79 -2.71
C VAL A 205 15.20 -7.64 -3.77
N LEU A 206 14.61 -7.05 -4.81
CA LEU A 206 14.06 -7.82 -5.93
C LEU A 206 15.14 -8.70 -6.58
N LYS A 207 16.29 -8.13 -6.92
CA LYS A 207 17.41 -8.86 -7.53
C LYS A 207 17.88 -10.04 -6.68
N LYS A 208 17.79 -9.92 -5.36
CA LYS A 208 18.13 -11.00 -4.42
C LYS A 208 17.04 -12.07 -4.35
N TYR A 209 15.78 -11.68 -4.27
CA TYR A 209 14.69 -12.61 -3.91
C TYR A 209 13.89 -13.14 -5.07
N LEU A 210 13.80 -12.42 -6.19
CA LEU A 210 13.05 -12.83 -7.37
C LEU A 210 13.69 -12.30 -8.65
N VAL A 211 14.05 -13.22 -9.54
CA VAL A 211 14.56 -12.87 -10.87
C VAL A 211 13.91 -13.76 -11.91
N PHE A 212 13.18 -13.19 -12.86
CA PHE A 212 12.74 -13.91 -14.05
C PHE A 212 13.89 -14.09 -15.03
N LEU A 213 13.92 -15.22 -15.72
CA LEU A 213 15.04 -15.68 -16.54
C LEU A 213 14.63 -15.78 -18.00
N GLN A 214 15.59 -15.49 -18.88
CA GLN A 214 15.47 -15.76 -20.31
C GLN A 214 15.90 -17.20 -20.60
N PRO A 215 14.98 -18.09 -21.05
CA PRO A 215 15.33 -19.46 -21.37
C PRO A 215 16.47 -19.60 -22.38
N GLN A 216 17.38 -20.50 -22.12
CA GLN A 216 18.48 -20.88 -23.00
C GLN A 216 18.32 -22.36 -23.37
N PRO A 217 17.74 -22.70 -24.54
CA PRO A 217 17.43 -24.10 -24.90
C PRO A 217 18.67 -25.00 -24.94
N THR A 218 19.85 -24.44 -25.14
CA THR A 218 21.13 -25.16 -25.21
C THR A 218 21.78 -25.38 -23.85
N ASP A 219 21.26 -24.78 -22.78
CA ASP A 219 21.79 -24.91 -21.41
C ASP A 219 20.67 -25.33 -20.45
N SER A 220 20.72 -26.57 -19.97
CA SER A 220 19.75 -27.11 -19.01
C SER A 220 19.90 -26.50 -17.61
N ASN A 221 21.03 -25.85 -17.28
CA ASN A 221 21.26 -25.26 -15.98
C ASN A 221 20.69 -23.84 -15.90
N LYS A 222 19.47 -23.72 -15.38
CA LYS A 222 18.77 -22.43 -15.20
C LYS A 222 19.56 -21.39 -14.37
N CYS A 223 20.50 -21.82 -13.52
CA CYS A 223 21.32 -20.88 -12.74
C CYS A 223 22.21 -20.00 -13.63
N ARG A 224 22.52 -20.44 -14.85
CA ARG A 224 23.33 -19.69 -15.83
C ARG A 224 22.49 -18.88 -16.81
N TRP A 225 21.17 -19.07 -16.82
CA TRP A 225 20.30 -18.32 -17.72
C TRP A 225 20.36 -16.81 -17.36
N PRO A 226 20.43 -15.93 -18.35
CA PRO A 226 20.43 -14.50 -18.12
C PRO A 226 19.09 -14.02 -17.57
N VAL A 227 19.08 -12.86 -16.98
CA VAL A 227 17.85 -12.18 -16.54
C VAL A 227 16.97 -11.89 -17.76
N ALA A 228 15.68 -12.11 -17.65
CA ALA A 228 14.74 -11.78 -18.71
C ALA A 228 14.80 -10.27 -19.02
N PRO A 229 14.83 -9.84 -20.29
CA PRO A 229 14.99 -8.42 -20.66
C PRO A 229 13.98 -7.49 -19.97
N TYR A 230 12.71 -7.86 -19.94
CA TYR A 230 11.66 -7.06 -19.27
C TYR A 230 11.93 -6.87 -17.77
N TRP A 231 12.45 -7.91 -17.09
CA TRP A 231 12.78 -7.84 -15.67
C TRP A 231 14.05 -7.04 -15.42
N ASN A 232 15.03 -7.14 -16.29
CA ASN A 232 16.23 -6.31 -16.22
C ASN A 232 15.90 -4.83 -16.41
N THR A 233 15.03 -4.50 -17.35
CA THR A 233 14.52 -3.13 -17.56
C THR A 233 13.83 -2.59 -16.31
N LEU A 234 13.02 -3.41 -15.62
CA LEU A 234 12.42 -3.02 -14.34
C LEU A 234 13.50 -2.76 -13.29
N LEU A 235 14.45 -3.68 -13.10
CA LEU A 235 15.48 -3.56 -12.07
C LEU A 235 16.37 -2.33 -12.25
N GLU A 236 16.80 -2.06 -13.49
CA GLU A 236 17.62 -0.88 -13.83
C GLU A 236 16.79 0.39 -13.77
N GLY A 237 15.59 0.37 -14.33
CA GLY A 237 14.68 1.51 -14.34
C GLY A 237 14.29 1.94 -12.93
N ALA A 238 13.99 1.00 -12.04
CA ALA A 238 13.65 1.32 -10.65
C ALA A 238 14.78 2.06 -9.92
N GLN A 239 16.04 1.72 -10.16
CA GLN A 239 17.18 2.39 -9.53
C GLN A 239 17.33 3.86 -9.91
N THR A 240 16.90 4.24 -11.10
CA THR A 240 17.02 5.61 -11.62
C THR A 240 15.85 6.51 -11.22
N LEU A 241 14.76 5.94 -10.69
CA LEU A 241 13.60 6.71 -10.26
C LEU A 241 13.89 7.46 -8.96
N THR A 242 13.27 8.62 -8.84
CA THR A 242 13.11 9.30 -7.56
C THR A 242 11.86 8.78 -6.87
N LEU A 243 11.90 8.66 -5.54
CA LEU A 243 10.72 8.31 -4.75
C LEU A 243 9.59 9.29 -5.06
N SER A 244 8.50 8.78 -5.59
CA SER A 244 7.33 9.59 -5.93
C SER A 244 6.49 9.79 -4.67
N CYS A 245 6.31 11.05 -4.29
CA CYS A 245 5.32 11.46 -3.31
C CYS A 245 4.08 11.92 -4.07
N HIS A 246 2.98 11.22 -3.90
CA HIS A 246 1.71 11.63 -4.51
C HIS A 246 1.11 12.75 -3.66
N LYS A 247 1.41 13.99 -4.00
CA LYS A 247 0.57 15.09 -3.54
C LYS A 247 -0.76 14.98 -4.27
N ASP A 248 -1.79 14.59 -3.54
CA ASP A 248 -3.14 14.51 -4.10
C ASP A 248 -3.57 15.93 -4.45
N THR A 249 -3.63 16.24 -5.74
CA THR A 249 -4.20 17.50 -6.25
C THR A 249 -5.74 17.46 -6.23
N ARG A 250 -6.32 16.31 -5.84
CA ARG A 250 -7.76 16.21 -5.63
C ARG A 250 -8.10 16.99 -4.37
N SER A 251 -9.04 17.91 -4.49
CA SER A 251 -9.55 18.65 -3.34
C SER A 251 -9.93 17.66 -2.23
N ASP A 252 -9.63 18.02 -0.99
CA ASP A 252 -9.94 17.25 0.24
C ASP A 252 -11.40 16.73 0.25
N GLY A 253 -12.32 17.42 -0.44
CA GLY A 253 -13.71 17.04 -0.65
C GLY A 253 -13.91 15.72 -1.43
N GLN A 254 -13.12 15.45 -2.46
CA GLN A 254 -13.32 14.25 -3.29
C GLN A 254 -12.87 12.97 -2.59
N SER A 255 -11.79 13.03 -1.83
CA SER A 255 -11.32 11.91 -0.99
C SER A 255 -12.32 11.62 0.14
N ARG A 256 -12.90 12.65 0.75
CA ARG A 256 -13.95 12.52 1.77
C ARG A 256 -15.23 11.92 1.20
N ILE A 257 -15.65 12.33 -0.01
CA ILE A 257 -16.81 11.76 -0.70
C ILE A 257 -16.58 10.27 -1.00
N THR A 258 -15.41 9.90 -1.53
CA THR A 258 -15.09 8.48 -1.83
C THR A 258 -15.06 7.64 -0.56
N ASN A 259 -14.46 8.14 0.53
CA ASN A 259 -14.44 7.45 1.81
C ASN A 259 -15.85 7.30 2.39
N LEU A 260 -16.68 8.35 2.33
CA LEU A 260 -18.08 8.30 2.76
C LEU A 260 -18.86 7.27 1.94
N GLN A 261 -18.71 7.26 0.62
CA GLN A 261 -19.36 6.28 -0.25
C GLN A 261 -18.96 4.83 0.11
N ASN A 262 -17.69 4.59 0.42
CA ASN A 262 -17.20 3.27 0.81
C ASN A 262 -17.76 2.84 2.18
N VAL A 263 -17.84 3.76 3.15
CA VAL A 263 -18.46 3.51 4.45
C VAL A 263 -19.94 3.20 4.29
N LEU A 264 -20.68 4.00 3.51
CA LEU A 264 -22.11 3.79 3.25
C LEU A 264 -22.36 2.45 2.53
N ARG A 265 -21.54 2.08 1.56
CA ARG A 265 -21.62 0.77 0.87
C ARG A 265 -21.36 -0.40 1.82
N SER A 266 -20.39 -0.29 2.70
CA SER A 266 -20.12 -1.33 3.70
C SER A 266 -21.28 -1.48 4.66
N PHE A 267 -21.79 -0.37 5.19
CA PHE A 267 -22.90 -0.37 6.12
C PHE A 267 -24.21 -0.90 5.46
N ALA A 268 -24.44 -0.51 4.19
CA ALA A 268 -25.60 -0.98 3.43
C ALA A 268 -25.56 -2.47 3.12
N ARG A 269 -24.35 -3.06 3.01
CA ARG A 269 -24.18 -4.50 2.83
C ARG A 269 -24.64 -5.28 4.07
N ASP A 270 -24.36 -4.74 5.26
CA ASP A 270 -24.64 -5.41 6.51
C ASP A 270 -26.09 -5.15 7.00
N ASN A 271 -26.68 -3.99 6.65
CA ASN A 271 -27.95 -3.50 7.20
C ASN A 271 -29.04 -3.23 6.15
N GLY A 272 -28.72 -3.38 4.86
CA GLY A 272 -29.63 -3.05 3.75
C GLY A 272 -29.63 -1.55 3.40
N TRP A 273 -29.89 -1.24 2.13
CA TRP A 273 -29.85 0.14 1.60
C TRP A 273 -30.94 1.04 2.19
N VAL A 274 -32.13 0.51 2.47
CA VAL A 274 -33.23 1.30 3.03
C VAL A 274 -32.90 1.80 4.44
N SER A 275 -32.41 0.89 5.29
CA SER A 275 -31.99 1.24 6.67
C SER A 275 -30.82 2.24 6.66
N THR A 276 -29.91 2.11 5.72
CA THR A 276 -28.77 3.04 5.57
C THR A 276 -29.24 4.43 5.15
N ALA A 277 -30.16 4.52 4.18
CA ALA A 277 -30.75 5.78 3.76
C ALA A 277 -31.49 6.48 4.91
N ASP A 278 -32.27 5.74 5.70
CA ASP A 278 -32.98 6.29 6.85
C ASP A 278 -32.04 6.85 7.93
N ILE A 279 -30.93 6.18 8.20
CA ILE A 279 -29.93 6.67 9.17
C ILE A 279 -29.27 7.95 8.66
N VAL A 280 -28.86 7.98 7.39
CA VAL A 280 -28.26 9.18 6.78
C VAL A 280 -29.22 10.36 6.80
N CYS A 281 -30.50 10.14 6.45
CA CYS A 281 -31.52 11.16 6.48
C CYS A 281 -31.81 11.69 7.88
N LYS A 282 -31.92 10.81 8.89
CA LYS A 282 -32.12 11.19 10.29
C LYS A 282 -30.93 11.99 10.84
N THR A 283 -29.70 11.57 10.55
CA THR A 283 -28.48 12.26 10.99
C THR A 283 -28.41 13.66 10.37
N ALA A 284 -28.61 13.77 9.07
CA ALA A 284 -28.60 15.07 8.39
C ALA A 284 -29.71 16.02 8.91
N HIS A 285 -30.89 15.48 9.23
CA HIS A 285 -31.98 16.28 9.80
C HIS A 285 -31.64 16.80 11.20
N ASN A 286 -31.04 15.97 12.04
CA ASN A 286 -30.62 16.38 13.40
C ASN A 286 -29.51 17.44 13.40
N ASP A 287 -28.66 17.42 12.37
CA ASP A 287 -27.56 18.41 12.21
C ASP A 287 -27.99 19.66 11.43
N GLY A 288 -29.30 19.79 11.11
CA GLY A 288 -29.86 20.98 10.47
C GLY A 288 -29.59 21.14 8.97
N TYR A 289 -29.13 20.06 8.30
CA TYR A 289 -28.90 20.07 6.85
C TYR A 289 -30.17 19.74 6.07
N PRO A 290 -30.67 20.64 5.17
CA PRO A 290 -31.81 20.34 4.33
C PRO A 290 -31.44 19.31 3.26
N LEU A 291 -31.90 18.08 3.39
CA LEU A 291 -31.78 17.07 2.34
C LEU A 291 -32.79 17.35 1.23
N ARG A 292 -32.33 17.81 0.08
CA ARG A 292 -33.15 17.76 -1.14
C ARG A 292 -33.10 16.32 -1.69
N MET A 293 -34.20 15.59 -1.57
CA MET A 293 -34.35 14.34 -2.28
C MET A 293 -34.43 14.65 -3.80
N VAL A 294 -33.40 14.26 -4.53
CA VAL A 294 -33.44 14.18 -5.99
C VAL A 294 -34.29 12.94 -6.32
N ARG A 295 -35.56 13.13 -6.63
CA ARG A 295 -36.38 12.07 -7.26
C ARG A 295 -35.75 11.80 -8.62
N SER A 296 -35.17 10.61 -8.82
CA SER A 296 -34.85 10.13 -10.15
C SER A 296 -36.20 9.92 -10.91
N GLU A 297 -36.41 10.76 -11.90
CA GLU A 297 -37.49 10.53 -12.91
C GLU A 297 -37.06 9.39 -13.84
N HIS A 298 -37.09 8.17 -13.35
CA HIS A 298 -37.16 7.00 -14.21
C HIS A 298 -38.33 6.16 -13.73
N GLY A 299 -39.46 6.40 -14.37
CA GLY A 299 -40.66 5.62 -14.23
C GLY A 299 -40.36 4.16 -14.60
N VAL A 300 -40.62 3.28 -13.65
CA VAL A 300 -40.85 1.88 -13.94
C VAL A 300 -42.32 1.82 -14.37
N SER A 301 -42.53 1.69 -15.66
CA SER A 301 -43.83 1.25 -16.19
C SER A 301 -44.01 -0.23 -15.85
N ALA A 302 -45.23 -0.56 -15.43
CA ALA A 302 -45.73 -1.84 -15.00
C ALA A 302 -45.47 -3.00 -15.95
#